data_1f190e3fb3fbdf37c2604a1772576462
#
_entry.id   1f190e3fb3fbdf37c2604a1772576462
#
_cell.length_a   1.000
_cell.length_b   1.000
_cell.length_c   1.000
_cell.angle_alpha   90.00
_cell.angle_beta   90.00
_cell.angle_gamma   90.00
#
_symmetry.space_group_name_H-M   'P 1'
#
loop_
_entity.id
_entity.type
_entity.pdbx_description
1 polymer ?
#
loop_
_entity_poly.entity_id
_entity_poly.type
_entity_poly.pdbx_seq_one_letter_code
_entity_poly.pdbx_strand_id
1 'polypeptide(L)'
;IDDYFIEDNETFAKVLIDKQSPFLRSVIINKGSKNNIKLGMIVLEENYLVGKIVEVNYFSSRVLLISDINSKIPVSLQPGDTQAIMSGNGKNSGVLQYVKETSLKENKDLLVLTSGAGGVFKSGIPVGKILIKQDTLNGEKRVNFYKDFSQLKYVKIVSYSKEIESLDSLSKEDSKLVEDEIQVSNQKAEALRVLLEQKKIAEEIREKIENENIFLKNKIIQLKNEILDSKNIINENQIRNKDIKFLELNLLYGHKCRKNFFNSNLFKVGTE
;
A
#
# COMPACT_ATOMS: atom_id res chain seq x y z
N ILE A 1 -0.33 26.03 -28.09
CA ILE A 1 -1.49 26.01 -27.18
C ILE A 1 -2.24 24.75 -27.55
N ASP A 2 -2.08 23.69 -26.74
CA ASP A 2 -2.82 22.45 -26.98
C ASP A 2 -4.29 22.73 -26.70
N ASP A 3 -5.10 22.83 -27.75
CA ASP A 3 -6.54 22.98 -27.65
C ASP A 3 -7.15 21.63 -27.25
N TYR A 4 -7.32 21.44 -25.96
CA TYR A 4 -8.13 20.35 -25.43
C TYR A 4 -9.59 20.81 -25.44
N PHE A 5 -10.41 20.18 -26.26
CA PHE A 5 -11.84 20.38 -26.19
C PHE A 5 -12.42 19.62 -24.98
N ILE A 6 -13.27 20.30 -24.22
CA ILE A 6 -14.15 19.63 -23.27
C ILE A 6 -15.15 18.86 -24.13
N GLU A 7 -15.11 17.51 -24.15
CA GLU A 7 -16.28 16.78 -24.60
C GLU A 7 -17.44 17.25 -23.71
N ASP A 8 -18.56 17.64 -24.30
CA ASP A 8 -19.73 18.27 -23.67
C ASP A 8 -20.41 17.46 -22.54
N ASN A 9 -19.74 16.52 -21.93
CA ASN A 9 -20.26 15.64 -20.89
C ASN A 9 -19.63 15.93 -19.53
N GLU A 10 -19.97 17.09 -18.97
CA GLU A 10 -19.77 17.32 -17.54
C GLU A 10 -20.79 16.50 -16.75
N THR A 11 -20.32 15.61 -15.88
CA THR A 11 -21.19 14.81 -15.01
C THR A 11 -21.01 15.24 -13.57
N PHE A 12 -22.10 15.67 -12.92
CA PHE A 12 -22.09 15.93 -11.49
C PHE A 12 -22.35 14.67 -10.68
N ALA A 13 -21.55 14.43 -9.65
CA ALA A 13 -21.67 13.30 -8.77
C ALA A 13 -21.66 13.70 -7.29
N LYS A 14 -22.40 12.96 -6.48
CA LYS A 14 -22.38 13.08 -5.02
C LYS A 14 -21.30 12.16 -4.45
N VAL A 15 -20.52 12.66 -3.51
CA VAL A 15 -19.59 11.84 -2.74
C VAL A 15 -20.36 10.99 -1.74
N LEU A 16 -20.18 9.67 -1.79
CA LEU A 16 -20.89 8.71 -0.92
C LEU A 16 -20.10 8.39 0.33
N ILE A 17 -18.80 8.17 0.21
CA ILE A 17 -17.92 7.75 1.30
C ILE A 17 -16.61 8.50 1.15
N ASP A 18 -16.19 9.15 2.21
CA ASP A 18 -14.83 9.59 2.40
C ASP A 18 -14.10 8.51 3.23
N LYS A 19 -13.31 7.68 2.58
CA LYS A 19 -12.45 6.73 3.28
C LYS A 19 -11.14 7.42 3.63
N GLN A 20 -11.12 8.07 4.77
CA GLN A 20 -9.88 8.54 5.37
C GLN A 20 -9.08 7.33 5.88
N SER A 21 -8.41 6.66 4.96
CA SER A 21 -7.37 5.70 5.33
C SER A 21 -6.07 6.47 5.59
N PRO A 22 -5.26 6.11 6.59
CA PRO A 22 -3.97 6.72 6.79
C PRO A 22 -3.00 6.49 5.60
N PHE A 23 -3.29 5.51 4.75
CA PHE A 23 -2.43 5.11 3.62
C PHE A 23 -3.04 5.40 2.24
N LEU A 24 -4.36 5.51 2.13
CA LEU A 24 -5.05 5.73 0.84
C LEU A 24 -6.12 6.80 0.98
N ARG A 25 -5.94 7.92 0.31
CA ARG A 25 -6.95 8.98 0.24
C ARG A 25 -7.76 8.85 -1.05
N SER A 26 -8.93 8.25 -0.93
CA SER A 26 -9.87 8.09 -2.03
C SER A 26 -11.30 8.28 -1.56
N VAL A 27 -12.16 8.75 -2.45
CA VAL A 27 -13.60 8.87 -2.22
C VAL A 27 -14.37 8.04 -3.23
N ILE A 28 -15.58 7.60 -2.84
CA ILE A 28 -16.51 6.90 -3.74
C ILE A 28 -17.59 7.89 -4.14
N ILE A 29 -17.94 7.92 -5.43
CA ILE A 29 -18.99 8.75 -6.00
C ILE A 29 -20.13 7.89 -6.54
N ASN A 30 -21.34 8.45 -6.59
CA ASN A 30 -22.59 7.78 -7.03
C ASN A 30 -22.77 7.75 -8.54
N LYS A 31 -21.70 7.75 -9.31
CA LYS A 31 -21.71 7.67 -10.77
C LYS A 31 -20.70 6.60 -11.21
N GLY A 32 -21.10 5.78 -12.17
CA GLY A 32 -20.31 4.69 -12.69
C GLY A 32 -20.42 4.52 -14.21
N SER A 33 -20.13 3.36 -14.73
CA SER A 33 -20.17 3.08 -16.17
C SER A 33 -21.56 3.30 -16.78
N LYS A 34 -22.64 3.10 -16.02
CA LYS A 34 -24.00 3.49 -16.44
C LYS A 34 -24.15 4.98 -16.82
N ASN A 35 -23.31 5.84 -16.27
CA ASN A 35 -23.29 7.28 -16.51
C ASN A 35 -22.12 7.69 -17.42
N ASN A 36 -21.59 6.77 -18.22
CA ASN A 36 -20.43 6.97 -19.11
C ASN A 36 -19.15 7.39 -18.40
N ILE A 37 -19.01 7.09 -17.10
CA ILE A 37 -17.77 7.33 -16.38
C ILE A 37 -16.72 6.29 -16.83
N LYS A 38 -15.52 6.79 -17.15
CA LYS A 38 -14.39 5.98 -17.61
C LYS A 38 -13.18 6.18 -16.68
N LEU A 39 -12.27 5.22 -16.66
CA LEU A 39 -10.99 5.33 -15.96
C LEU A 39 -10.19 6.52 -16.50
N GLY A 40 -9.50 7.23 -15.61
CA GLY A 40 -8.67 8.37 -15.96
C GLY A 40 -9.41 9.69 -16.08
N MET A 41 -10.76 9.72 -16.07
CA MET A 41 -11.53 10.97 -16.05
C MET A 41 -11.14 11.81 -14.86
N ILE A 42 -11.11 13.14 -15.06
CA ILE A 42 -10.68 14.12 -14.07
C ILE A 42 -11.86 14.53 -13.20
N VAL A 43 -11.58 14.70 -11.93
CA VAL A 43 -12.58 15.11 -10.94
C VAL A 43 -12.21 16.47 -10.38
N LEU A 44 -13.16 17.40 -10.45
CA LEU A 44 -13.04 18.79 -10.03
C LEU A 44 -14.08 19.10 -8.93
N GLU A 45 -13.73 20.01 -8.04
CA GLU A 45 -14.68 20.75 -7.24
C GLU A 45 -14.66 22.21 -7.69
N GLU A 46 -15.78 22.69 -8.24
CA GLU A 46 -15.81 23.95 -9.02
C GLU A 46 -14.82 23.87 -10.19
N ASN A 47 -13.71 24.61 -10.13
CA ASN A 47 -12.65 24.62 -11.13
C ASN A 47 -11.31 24.08 -10.59
N TYR A 48 -11.28 23.57 -9.37
CA TYR A 48 -10.07 23.09 -8.71
C TYR A 48 -9.92 21.58 -8.83
N LEU A 49 -8.71 21.12 -9.07
CA LEU A 49 -8.43 19.70 -9.20
C LEU A 49 -8.62 18.98 -7.85
N VAL A 50 -9.43 17.94 -7.85
CA VAL A 50 -9.68 17.06 -6.70
C VAL A 50 -8.95 15.73 -6.87
N GLY A 51 -8.98 15.13 -8.07
CA GLY A 51 -8.39 13.82 -8.31
C GLY A 51 -8.69 13.27 -9.68
N LYS A 52 -8.55 11.96 -9.82
CA LYS A 52 -8.90 11.21 -11.03
C LYS A 52 -9.62 9.90 -10.70
N ILE A 53 -10.43 9.41 -11.65
CA ILE A 53 -11.08 8.12 -11.55
C ILE A 53 -10.05 7.00 -11.70
N VAL A 54 -9.97 6.11 -10.71
CA VAL A 54 -9.05 4.96 -10.69
C VAL A 54 -9.75 3.60 -10.70
N GLU A 55 -11.06 3.58 -10.41
CA GLU A 55 -11.88 2.37 -10.46
C GLU A 55 -13.30 2.75 -10.88
N VAL A 56 -13.91 1.96 -11.74
CA VAL A 56 -15.27 2.19 -12.23
C VAL A 56 -16.09 0.91 -12.07
N ASN A 57 -17.17 1.02 -11.29
CA ASN A 57 -18.22 0.02 -11.18
C ASN A 57 -19.47 0.49 -11.93
N TYR A 58 -20.51 -0.32 -11.99
CA TYR A 58 -21.72 0.01 -12.77
C TYR A 58 -22.43 1.26 -12.25
N PHE A 59 -22.61 1.42 -10.93
CA PHE A 59 -23.32 2.56 -10.31
C PHE A 59 -22.41 3.55 -9.56
N SER A 60 -21.14 3.20 -9.34
CA SER A 60 -20.21 4.00 -8.54
C SER A 60 -18.82 3.98 -9.12
N SER A 61 -18.00 4.94 -8.74
CA SER A 61 -16.59 4.99 -9.12
C SER A 61 -15.75 5.45 -7.93
N ARG A 62 -14.47 5.06 -7.94
CA ARG A 62 -13.48 5.50 -6.97
C ARG A 62 -12.62 6.60 -7.55
N VAL A 63 -12.50 7.68 -6.80
CA VAL A 63 -11.65 8.83 -7.11
C VAL A 63 -10.41 8.75 -6.23
N LEU A 64 -9.23 8.72 -6.82
CA LEU A 64 -7.97 8.94 -6.09
C LEU A 64 -7.74 10.42 -5.94
N LEU A 65 -7.68 10.91 -4.71
CA LEU A 65 -7.46 12.32 -4.41
C LEU A 65 -6.02 12.73 -4.72
N ILE A 66 -5.81 14.01 -5.08
CA ILE A 66 -4.48 14.56 -5.31
C ILE A 66 -3.62 14.60 -4.04
N SER A 67 -4.24 14.49 -2.87
CA SER A 67 -3.56 14.40 -1.57
C SER A 67 -3.01 13.02 -1.25
N ASP A 68 -3.36 11.98 -2.02
CA ASP A 68 -2.85 10.62 -1.82
C ASP A 68 -1.36 10.53 -2.14
N ILE A 69 -0.61 9.75 -1.37
CA ILE A 69 0.84 9.56 -1.56
C ILE A 69 1.20 8.93 -2.91
N ASN A 70 0.28 8.16 -3.49
CA ASN A 70 0.45 7.54 -4.80
C ASN A 70 0.00 8.45 -5.95
N SER A 71 -0.61 9.61 -5.64
CA SER A 71 -1.00 10.58 -6.64
C SER A 71 0.21 11.39 -7.08
N LYS A 72 0.57 11.27 -8.37
CA LYS A 72 1.63 12.04 -9.02
C LYS A 72 1.02 12.82 -10.17
N ILE A 73 1.19 14.14 -10.14
CA ILE A 73 0.58 15.07 -11.07
C ILE A 73 1.64 15.95 -11.69
N PRO A 74 1.79 15.95 -13.02
CA PRO A 74 2.62 16.90 -13.71
C PRO A 74 2.04 18.31 -13.56
N VAL A 75 2.83 19.23 -13.04
CA VAL A 75 2.41 20.62 -12.75
C VAL A 75 3.34 21.63 -13.38
N SER A 76 2.80 22.82 -13.62
CA SER A 76 3.52 24.03 -14.02
C SER A 76 3.39 25.08 -12.92
N LEU A 77 4.49 25.76 -12.60
CA LEU A 77 4.56 26.82 -11.58
C LEU A 77 4.52 28.17 -12.27
N GLN A 78 3.58 29.02 -11.84
CA GLN A 78 3.48 30.39 -12.36
C GLN A 78 3.78 31.41 -11.27
N PRO A 79 4.49 32.50 -11.64
CA PRO A 79 5.04 32.85 -12.97
C PRO A 79 6.25 32.00 -13.31
N GLY A 80 6.56 31.88 -14.62
CA GLY A 80 7.80 31.25 -15.12
C GLY A 80 7.67 29.88 -15.75
N ASP A 81 6.46 29.27 -15.78
CA ASP A 81 6.11 27.97 -16.41
C ASP A 81 7.09 26.83 -16.10
N THR A 82 7.64 26.85 -14.90
CA THR A 82 8.54 25.79 -14.45
C THR A 82 7.81 24.49 -14.27
N GLN A 83 8.24 23.45 -14.98
CA GLN A 83 7.67 22.12 -14.91
C GLN A 83 8.16 21.38 -13.67
N ALA A 84 7.25 20.66 -13.00
CA ALA A 84 7.54 19.84 -11.83
C ALA A 84 6.57 18.65 -11.75
N ILE A 85 6.84 17.71 -10.86
CA ILE A 85 5.90 16.67 -10.48
C ILE A 85 5.47 16.93 -9.04
N MET A 86 4.16 17.06 -8.81
CA MET A 86 3.59 17.13 -7.47
C MET A 86 3.17 15.75 -7.02
N SER A 87 3.58 15.35 -5.83
CA SER A 87 3.08 14.15 -5.12
C SER A 87 2.25 14.56 -3.92
N GLY A 88 1.13 13.88 -3.67
CA GLY A 88 0.42 14.02 -2.41
C GLY A 88 1.27 13.55 -1.22
N ASN A 89 1.01 14.08 -0.04
CA ASN A 89 1.75 13.72 1.18
C ASN A 89 0.86 13.04 2.25
N GLY A 90 -0.32 12.58 1.87
CA GLY A 90 -1.30 11.97 2.80
C GLY A 90 -2.02 13.00 3.70
N LYS A 91 -1.77 14.30 3.54
CA LYS A 91 -2.41 15.42 4.25
C LYS A 91 -3.10 16.33 3.23
N ASN A 92 -3.59 17.47 3.66
CA ASN A 92 -4.20 18.47 2.75
C ASN A 92 -3.14 19.34 2.04
N SER A 93 -2.04 18.71 1.58
CA SER A 93 -0.95 19.36 0.85
C SER A 93 -0.22 18.37 -0.04
N GLY A 94 0.59 18.89 -0.96
CA GLY A 94 1.48 18.10 -1.80
C GLY A 94 2.95 18.55 -1.64
N VAL A 95 3.86 17.75 -2.19
CA VAL A 95 5.29 18.03 -2.24
C VAL A 95 5.74 18.03 -3.70
N LEU A 96 6.52 19.05 -4.09
CA LEU A 96 7.09 19.12 -5.44
C LEU A 96 8.36 18.29 -5.52
N GLN A 97 8.48 17.57 -6.62
CA GLN A 97 9.66 16.79 -7.00
C GLN A 97 10.19 17.29 -8.34
N TYR A 98 11.49 17.14 -8.56
CA TYR A 98 12.18 17.47 -9.82
C TYR A 98 12.10 18.95 -10.23
N VAL A 99 12.03 19.86 -9.26
CA VAL A 99 12.05 21.31 -9.52
C VAL A 99 13.48 21.78 -9.75
N LYS A 100 13.72 22.54 -10.82
CA LYS A 100 15.01 23.24 -11.01
C LYS A 100 15.09 24.42 -10.03
N GLU A 101 16.05 24.41 -9.11
CA GLU A 101 16.20 25.42 -8.05
C GLU A 101 16.39 26.87 -8.58
N THR A 102 16.96 27.03 -9.76
CA THR A 102 17.12 28.33 -10.41
C THR A 102 15.82 29.06 -10.70
N SER A 103 14.71 28.35 -10.82
CA SER A 103 13.41 28.91 -11.20
C SER A 103 12.60 29.46 -10.01
N LEU A 104 13.07 29.28 -8.78
CA LEU A 104 12.33 29.62 -7.56
C LEU A 104 12.89 30.84 -6.81
N LYS A 105 13.74 31.62 -7.45
CA LYS A 105 14.42 32.77 -6.83
C LYS A 105 13.54 34.01 -6.62
N GLU A 106 12.32 34.01 -7.09
CA GLU A 106 11.41 35.13 -6.89
C GLU A 106 10.71 35.02 -5.53
N ASN A 107 10.82 36.10 -4.73
CA ASN A 107 10.14 36.24 -3.42
C ASN A 107 8.61 36.45 -3.57
N LYS A 108 7.94 35.64 -4.38
CA LYS A 108 6.50 35.72 -4.63
C LYS A 108 5.85 34.35 -4.48
N ASP A 109 4.63 34.34 -3.98
CA ASP A 109 3.82 33.11 -3.96
C ASP A 109 3.64 32.57 -5.38
N LEU A 110 3.86 31.24 -5.54
CA LEU A 110 3.76 30.58 -6.83
C LEU A 110 2.42 29.85 -6.95
N LEU A 111 1.74 30.04 -8.07
CA LEU A 111 0.55 29.26 -8.41
C LEU A 111 0.97 27.91 -9.00
N VAL A 112 0.28 26.88 -8.60
CA VAL A 112 0.52 25.50 -9.09
C VAL A 112 -0.68 25.09 -9.93
N LEU A 113 -0.43 24.87 -11.23
CA LEU A 113 -1.42 24.45 -12.22
C LEU A 113 -1.01 23.10 -12.80
N THR A 114 -1.94 22.34 -13.37
CA THR A 114 -1.59 21.15 -14.15
C THR A 114 -0.83 21.58 -15.41
N SER A 115 0.18 20.79 -15.81
CA SER A 115 1.01 21.14 -16.99
C SER A 115 0.49 20.56 -18.31
N GLY A 116 -0.44 19.60 -18.26
CA GLY A 116 -0.87 18.87 -19.46
C GLY A 116 0.10 17.75 -19.91
N ALA A 117 1.28 17.66 -19.30
CA ALA A 117 2.25 16.64 -19.66
C ALA A 117 1.72 15.22 -19.41
N GLY A 118 1.99 14.32 -20.35
CA GLY A 118 1.50 12.93 -20.30
C GLY A 118 0.03 12.76 -20.69
N GLY A 119 -0.69 13.82 -21.09
CA GLY A 119 -2.06 13.74 -21.64
C GLY A 119 -3.15 13.28 -20.67
N VAL A 120 -2.83 13.15 -19.35
CA VAL A 120 -3.80 12.71 -18.34
C VAL A 120 -4.64 13.88 -17.82
N PHE A 121 -4.04 15.05 -17.70
CA PHE A 121 -4.70 16.26 -17.20
C PHE A 121 -4.63 17.34 -18.27
N LYS A 122 -5.69 18.11 -18.44
CA LYS A 122 -5.64 19.35 -19.22
C LYS A 122 -4.65 20.31 -18.55
N SER A 123 -3.92 21.07 -19.35
CA SER A 123 -3.07 22.16 -18.85
C SER A 123 -3.89 23.28 -18.23
N GLY A 124 -3.38 23.90 -17.16
CA GLY A 124 -3.95 25.11 -16.57
C GLY A 124 -5.02 24.88 -15.51
N ILE A 125 -5.30 23.62 -15.06
CA ILE A 125 -6.24 23.39 -13.96
C ILE A 125 -5.57 23.78 -12.63
N PRO A 126 -6.19 24.66 -11.80
CA PRO A 126 -5.60 25.07 -10.54
C PRO A 126 -5.55 23.92 -9.52
N VAL A 127 -4.38 23.73 -8.92
CA VAL A 127 -4.11 22.69 -7.91
C VAL A 127 -3.94 23.31 -6.52
N GLY A 128 -3.09 24.33 -6.43
CA GLY A 128 -2.76 24.96 -5.15
C GLY A 128 -1.78 26.12 -5.31
N LYS A 129 -1.16 26.47 -4.19
CA LYS A 129 -0.12 27.53 -4.15
C LYS A 129 1.03 27.15 -3.23
N ILE A 130 2.20 27.69 -3.52
CA ILE A 130 3.39 27.62 -2.68
C ILE A 130 3.55 28.97 -2.00
N LEU A 131 3.61 28.97 -0.66
CA LEU A 131 3.88 30.15 0.14
C LEU A 131 5.35 30.17 0.50
N ILE A 132 6.08 31.22 0.12
CA ILE A 132 7.54 31.35 0.31
C ILE A 132 7.95 31.30 1.78
N LYS A 133 7.10 31.78 2.69
CA LYS A 133 7.38 31.78 4.13
C LYS A 133 7.34 30.41 4.79
N GLN A 134 7.01 29.35 4.06
CA GLN A 134 6.90 27.97 4.56
C GLN A 134 7.97 27.05 3.99
N ASP A 135 9.17 27.56 3.68
CA ASP A 135 10.31 26.66 3.43
C ASP A 135 10.54 25.82 4.67
N THR A 136 10.24 24.53 4.53
CA THR A 136 10.50 23.56 5.59
C THR A 136 12.02 23.44 5.81
N LEU A 137 12.43 23.13 7.03
CA LEU A 137 13.84 22.93 7.42
C LEU A 137 14.63 21.94 6.53
N ASN A 138 13.92 21.19 5.67
CA ASN A 138 14.49 20.18 4.77
C ASN A 138 14.50 20.58 3.29
N GLY A 139 14.20 21.85 2.94
CA GLY A 139 14.20 22.32 1.54
C GLY A 139 13.05 21.79 0.66
N GLU A 140 12.09 21.02 1.22
CA GLU A 140 10.95 20.51 0.48
C GLU A 140 9.96 21.62 0.14
N LYS A 141 9.61 21.75 -1.14
CA LYS A 141 8.62 22.73 -1.61
C LYS A 141 7.21 22.15 -1.44
N ARG A 142 6.46 22.70 -0.47
CA ARG A 142 5.11 22.27 -0.15
C ARG A 142 4.06 23.06 -0.91
N VAL A 143 3.13 22.33 -1.54
CA VAL A 143 1.96 22.90 -2.22
C VAL A 143 0.75 22.83 -1.26
N ASN A 144 0.19 23.98 -0.93
CA ASN A 144 -1.08 24.04 -0.20
C ASN A 144 -2.23 24.01 -1.20
N PHE A 145 -3.10 23.01 -1.10
CA PHE A 145 -4.25 22.86 -2.01
C PHE A 145 -5.28 23.95 -1.81
N TYR A 146 -5.99 24.32 -2.88
CA TYR A 146 -7.05 25.33 -2.80
C TYR A 146 -8.29 24.79 -2.09
N LYS A 147 -8.52 23.48 -2.10
CA LYS A 147 -9.70 22.84 -1.52
C LYS A 147 -9.34 21.89 -0.40
N ASP A 148 -10.22 21.83 0.58
CA ASP A 148 -10.16 20.85 1.67
C ASP A 148 -10.98 19.61 1.28
N PHE A 149 -10.30 18.51 1.03
CA PHE A 149 -10.92 17.26 0.58
C PHE A 149 -11.67 16.52 1.69
N SER A 150 -11.63 16.99 2.93
CA SER A 150 -12.41 16.42 4.04
C SER A 150 -13.89 16.82 3.97
N GLN A 151 -14.26 17.87 3.23
CA GLN A 151 -15.60 18.46 3.15
C GLN A 151 -16.28 18.24 1.80
N LEU A 152 -15.75 17.39 0.93
CA LEU A 152 -16.30 17.14 -0.40
C LEU A 152 -17.71 16.53 -0.33
N LYS A 153 -18.69 17.24 -0.89
CA LYS A 153 -20.09 16.78 -0.99
C LYS A 153 -20.48 16.44 -2.42
N TYR A 154 -20.10 17.28 -3.35
CA TYR A 154 -20.38 17.14 -4.78
C TYR A 154 -19.11 17.41 -5.57
N VAL A 155 -18.94 16.70 -6.66
CA VAL A 155 -17.81 16.85 -7.57
C VAL A 155 -18.32 16.84 -9.01
N LYS A 156 -17.56 17.49 -9.88
CA LYS A 156 -17.75 17.50 -11.32
C LYS A 156 -16.73 16.57 -11.96
N ILE A 157 -17.19 15.68 -12.83
CA ILE A 157 -16.35 14.75 -13.59
C ILE A 157 -16.30 15.25 -15.02
N VAL A 158 -15.09 15.38 -15.56
CA VAL A 158 -14.87 15.87 -16.93
C VAL A 158 -13.97 14.91 -17.69
N SER A 159 -14.26 14.75 -18.97
CA SER A 159 -13.41 14.06 -19.93
C SER A 159 -12.72 15.09 -20.81
N TYR A 160 -11.44 14.91 -21.06
CA TYR A 160 -10.71 15.70 -22.03
C TYR A 160 -10.18 14.75 -23.10
N SER A 161 -10.63 14.93 -24.34
CA SER A 161 -10.03 14.29 -25.50
C SER A 161 -8.99 15.23 -26.12
N LYS A 162 -7.85 14.71 -26.48
CA LYS A 162 -6.93 15.43 -27.36
C LYS A 162 -7.51 15.28 -28.77
N GLU A 163 -7.83 16.39 -29.41
CA GLU A 163 -8.20 16.35 -30.83
C GLU A 163 -6.95 15.89 -31.60
N ILE A 164 -7.00 14.67 -32.11
CA ILE A 164 -6.03 14.24 -33.12
C ILE A 164 -6.51 14.89 -34.41
N GLU A 165 -5.81 15.94 -34.83
CA GLU A 165 -6.04 16.50 -36.19
C GLU A 165 -6.14 15.36 -37.15
N SER A 166 -7.22 15.39 -37.95
CA SER A 166 -7.52 14.34 -38.91
C SER A 166 -6.31 14.11 -39.82
N LEU A 167 -5.87 12.87 -39.91
CA LEU A 167 -4.68 12.37 -40.62
C LEU A 167 -4.70 12.62 -42.17
N ASP A 168 -5.68 13.35 -42.68
CA ASP A 168 -5.85 13.58 -44.10
C ASP A 168 -4.82 14.53 -44.73
N SER A 169 -3.94 15.16 -43.96
CA SER A 169 -2.93 16.09 -44.45
C SER A 169 -1.48 15.63 -44.34
N LEU A 170 -1.25 14.40 -43.82
CA LEU A 170 0.12 13.90 -43.67
C LEU A 170 0.63 13.29 -44.99
N SER A 171 1.87 13.61 -45.34
CA SER A 171 2.55 13.00 -46.49
C SER A 171 2.74 11.50 -46.23
N LYS A 172 2.85 10.68 -47.33
CA LYS A 172 3.03 9.24 -47.22
C LYS A 172 4.26 8.79 -46.41
N GLU A 173 5.21 9.66 -46.18
CA GLU A 173 6.38 9.41 -45.33
C GLU A 173 6.06 9.58 -43.85
N ASP A 174 5.22 10.55 -43.47
CA ASP A 174 4.79 10.75 -42.08
C ASP A 174 3.83 9.64 -41.63
N SER A 175 3.00 9.09 -42.52
CA SER A 175 2.09 7.96 -42.19
C SER A 175 2.87 6.71 -41.76
N LYS A 176 4.03 6.46 -42.35
CA LYS A 176 4.85 5.29 -42.02
C LYS A 176 5.53 5.42 -40.65
N LEU A 177 5.97 6.64 -40.27
CA LEU A 177 6.50 6.94 -38.96
C LEU A 177 5.43 6.78 -37.85
N VAL A 178 4.20 7.20 -38.12
CA VAL A 178 3.06 7.05 -37.22
C VAL A 178 2.67 5.59 -37.02
N GLU A 179 2.67 4.79 -38.11
CA GLU A 179 2.40 3.33 -38.03
C GLU A 179 3.46 2.61 -37.18
N ASP A 180 4.74 2.97 -37.34
CA ASP A 180 5.83 2.41 -36.55
C ASP A 180 5.70 2.81 -35.05
N GLU A 181 5.34 4.05 -34.72
CA GLU A 181 5.10 4.49 -33.35
C GLU A 181 3.89 3.81 -32.71
N ILE A 182 2.80 3.59 -33.48
CA ILE A 182 1.61 2.84 -33.03
C ILE A 182 1.98 1.38 -32.75
N GLN A 183 2.78 0.73 -33.60
CA GLN A 183 3.25 -0.63 -33.35
C GLN A 183 4.11 -0.74 -32.11
N VAL A 184 5.04 0.20 -31.89
CA VAL A 184 5.87 0.25 -30.68
C VAL A 184 5.02 0.50 -29.42
N SER A 185 4.00 1.37 -29.53
CA SER A 185 3.05 1.63 -28.44
C SER A 185 2.23 0.39 -28.08
N ASN A 186 1.73 -0.33 -29.09
CA ASN A 186 0.96 -1.57 -28.90
C ASN A 186 1.83 -2.70 -28.30
N GLN A 187 3.08 -2.84 -28.73
CA GLN A 187 4.02 -3.80 -28.14
C GLN A 187 4.33 -3.48 -26.67
N LYS A 188 4.50 -2.19 -26.33
CA LYS A 188 4.68 -1.76 -24.93
C LYS A 188 3.44 -2.02 -24.08
N ALA A 189 2.25 -1.80 -24.64
CA ALA A 189 0.99 -2.08 -23.94
C ALA A 189 0.82 -3.58 -23.67
N GLU A 190 1.17 -4.44 -24.61
CA GLU A 190 1.11 -5.89 -24.44
C GLU A 190 2.15 -6.39 -23.46
N ALA A 191 3.39 -5.88 -23.53
CA ALA A 191 4.43 -6.18 -22.54
C ALA A 191 4.02 -5.77 -21.11
N LEU A 192 3.34 -4.62 -20.96
CA LEU A 192 2.82 -4.17 -19.68
C LEU A 192 1.72 -5.09 -19.14
N ARG A 193 0.83 -5.59 -20.02
CA ARG A 193 -0.21 -6.57 -19.63
C ARG A 193 0.40 -7.86 -19.11
N VAL A 194 1.41 -8.40 -19.83
CA VAL A 194 2.13 -9.61 -19.41
C VAL A 194 2.81 -9.38 -18.05
N LEU A 195 3.43 -8.22 -17.84
CA LEU A 195 4.08 -7.89 -16.58
C LEU A 195 3.08 -7.78 -15.40
N LEU A 196 1.90 -7.21 -15.65
CA LEU A 196 0.84 -7.12 -14.65
C LEU A 196 0.29 -8.50 -14.27
N GLU A 197 0.14 -9.40 -15.25
CA GLU A 197 -0.29 -10.78 -15.00
C GLU A 197 0.76 -11.56 -14.19
N GLN A 198 2.04 -11.42 -14.54
CA GLN A 198 3.14 -12.01 -13.77
C GLN A 198 3.17 -11.50 -12.33
N LYS A 199 2.93 -10.20 -12.12
CA LYS A 199 2.86 -9.61 -10.79
C LYS A 199 1.71 -10.20 -9.98
N LYS A 200 0.54 -10.38 -10.58
CA LYS A 200 -0.62 -10.99 -9.93
C LYS A 200 -0.33 -12.43 -9.49
N ILE A 201 0.28 -13.23 -10.38
CA ILE A 201 0.70 -14.60 -10.06
C ILE A 201 1.71 -14.61 -8.91
N ALA A 202 2.67 -13.68 -8.91
CA ALA A 202 3.66 -13.57 -7.84
C ALA A 202 3.03 -13.21 -6.49
N GLU A 203 2.00 -12.35 -6.47
CA GLU A 203 1.25 -12.02 -5.26
C GLU A 203 0.46 -13.22 -4.72
N GLU A 204 -0.18 -14.01 -5.59
CA GLU A 204 -0.88 -15.24 -5.21
C GLU A 204 0.08 -16.31 -4.64
N ILE A 205 1.26 -16.47 -5.24
CA ILE A 205 2.30 -17.39 -4.73
C ILE A 205 2.80 -16.91 -3.36
N ARG A 206 3.02 -15.63 -3.19
CA ARG A 206 3.46 -15.05 -1.92
C ARG A 206 2.45 -15.31 -0.80
N GLU A 207 1.15 -15.13 -1.08
CA GLU A 207 0.09 -15.41 -0.11
C GLU A 207 0.04 -16.90 0.29
N LYS A 208 0.20 -17.81 -0.69
CA LYS A 208 0.29 -19.25 -0.40
C LYS A 208 1.48 -19.60 0.49
N ILE A 209 2.66 -19.04 0.20
CA ILE A 209 3.86 -19.26 1.02
C ILE A 209 3.67 -18.73 2.43
N GLU A 210 3.03 -17.57 2.60
CA GLU A 210 2.79 -16.99 3.91
C GLU A 210 1.83 -17.85 4.76
N ASN A 211 0.77 -18.37 4.14
CA ASN A 211 -0.17 -19.30 4.78
C ASN A 211 0.51 -20.61 5.19
N GLU A 212 1.38 -21.17 4.34
CA GLU A 212 2.14 -22.37 4.66
C GLU A 212 3.14 -22.14 5.80
N ASN A 213 3.79 -20.98 5.81
CA ASN A 213 4.69 -20.59 6.90
C ASN A 213 3.95 -20.46 8.24
N ILE A 214 2.74 -19.92 8.25
CA ILE A 214 1.88 -19.85 9.45
C ILE A 214 1.54 -21.26 9.92
N PHE A 215 1.14 -22.15 9.01
CA PHE A 215 0.84 -23.54 9.33
C PHE A 215 2.04 -24.27 9.95
N LEU A 216 3.22 -24.14 9.34
CA LEU A 216 4.45 -24.74 9.83
C LEU A 216 4.86 -24.20 11.21
N LYS A 217 4.74 -22.88 11.44
CA LYS A 217 4.98 -22.29 12.76
C LYS A 217 4.08 -22.88 13.84
N ASN A 218 2.80 -23.04 13.55
CA ASN A 218 1.85 -23.64 14.48
C ASN A 218 2.20 -25.11 14.77
N LYS A 219 2.61 -25.86 13.74
CA LYS A 219 3.05 -27.26 13.90
C LYS A 219 4.31 -27.38 14.76
N ILE A 220 5.26 -26.47 14.59
CA ILE A 220 6.47 -26.40 15.43
C ILE A 220 6.11 -26.14 16.89
N ILE A 221 5.16 -25.24 17.15
CA ILE A 221 4.69 -24.95 18.53
C ILE A 221 4.05 -26.20 19.13
N GLN A 222 3.20 -26.90 18.39
CA GLN A 222 2.59 -28.14 18.84
C GLN A 222 3.63 -29.17 19.19
N LEU A 223 4.60 -29.46 18.32
CA LEU A 223 5.67 -30.42 18.55
C LEU A 223 6.55 -30.05 19.74
N LYS A 224 6.83 -28.75 19.95
CA LYS A 224 7.55 -28.31 21.14
C LYS A 224 6.83 -28.61 22.44
N ASN A 225 5.51 -28.44 22.46
CA ASN A 225 4.68 -28.79 23.63
C ASN A 225 4.69 -30.30 23.89
N GLU A 226 4.53 -31.13 22.86
CA GLU A 226 4.60 -32.59 22.96
C GLU A 226 5.98 -33.08 23.50
N ILE A 227 7.07 -32.43 23.06
CA ILE A 227 8.43 -32.71 23.57
C ILE A 227 8.54 -32.31 25.04
N LEU A 228 7.97 -31.18 25.44
CA LEU A 228 8.00 -30.69 26.82
C LEU A 228 7.24 -31.66 27.74
N ASP A 229 6.06 -32.09 27.34
CA ASP A 229 5.25 -33.07 28.08
C ASP A 229 5.98 -34.42 28.22
N SER A 230 6.59 -34.90 27.13
CA SER A 230 7.41 -36.11 27.16
C SER A 230 8.62 -36.00 28.13
N LYS A 231 9.27 -34.83 28.15
CA LYS A 231 10.38 -34.56 29.11
C LYS A 231 9.88 -34.55 30.55
N ASN A 232 8.72 -34.01 30.83
CA ASN A 232 8.13 -33.99 32.17
C ASN A 232 7.83 -35.43 32.63
N ILE A 233 7.23 -36.26 31.77
CA ILE A 233 6.96 -37.68 32.07
C ILE A 233 8.27 -38.45 32.34
N ILE A 234 9.33 -38.23 31.55
CA ILE A 234 10.62 -38.86 31.77
C ILE A 234 11.21 -38.44 33.12
N ASN A 235 11.13 -37.17 33.47
CA ASN A 235 11.65 -36.65 34.75
C ASN A 235 10.86 -37.24 35.95
N GLU A 236 9.55 -37.31 35.87
CA GLU A 236 8.70 -37.96 36.90
C GLU A 236 9.06 -39.45 37.08
N ASN A 237 9.27 -40.17 36.01
CA ASN A 237 9.69 -41.56 36.03
C ASN A 237 11.09 -41.72 36.62
N GLN A 238 12.01 -40.82 36.36
CA GLN A 238 13.35 -40.83 37.00
C GLN A 238 13.28 -40.58 38.48
N ILE A 239 12.43 -39.67 38.94
CA ILE A 239 12.20 -39.42 40.38
C ILE A 239 11.61 -40.67 41.01
N ARG A 240 10.55 -41.24 40.44
CA ARG A 240 9.92 -42.47 40.94
C ARG A 240 10.89 -43.64 41.05
N ASN A 241 11.76 -43.82 40.07
CA ASN A 241 12.77 -44.87 40.09
C ASN A 241 13.83 -44.66 41.18
N LYS A 242 14.20 -43.40 41.47
CA LYS A 242 15.08 -43.07 42.63
C LYS A 242 14.41 -43.40 43.97
N ASP A 243 13.13 -43.10 44.09
CA ASP A 243 12.35 -43.41 45.33
C ASP A 243 12.21 -44.90 45.53
N ILE A 244 11.92 -45.70 44.49
CA ILE A 244 11.89 -47.15 44.55
C ILE A 244 13.24 -47.71 44.98
N LYS A 245 14.33 -47.24 44.38
CA LYS A 245 15.68 -47.67 44.78
C LYS A 245 16.05 -47.33 46.19
N PHE A 246 15.61 -46.19 46.68
CA PHE A 246 15.75 -45.79 48.12
C PHE A 246 14.96 -46.70 49.06
N LEU A 247 13.74 -47.06 48.70
CA LEU A 247 12.91 -48.02 49.46
C LEU A 247 13.51 -49.41 49.49
N GLU A 248 14.00 -49.93 48.36
CA GLU A 248 14.69 -51.21 48.29
C GLU A 248 15.96 -51.26 49.18
N LEU A 249 16.76 -50.18 49.16
CA LEU A 249 17.89 -50.05 50.06
C LEU A 249 17.47 -50.08 51.52
N ASN A 250 16.46 -49.35 51.89
CA ASN A 250 15.94 -49.33 53.26
C ASN A 250 15.41 -50.70 53.73
N LEU A 251 14.75 -51.45 52.85
CA LEU A 251 14.30 -52.82 53.13
C LEU A 251 15.48 -53.73 53.34
N LEU A 252 16.51 -53.66 52.52
CA LEU A 252 17.74 -54.47 52.65
C LEU A 252 18.50 -54.16 53.95
N TYR A 253 18.62 -52.88 54.26
CA TYR A 253 19.26 -52.45 55.54
C TYR A 253 18.41 -52.83 56.74
N GLY A 254 17.09 -52.66 56.65
CA GLY A 254 16.14 -53.07 57.70
C GLY A 254 16.20 -54.61 57.97
N HIS A 255 16.32 -55.42 56.93
CA HIS A 255 16.49 -56.87 57.06
C HIS A 255 17.89 -57.21 57.66
N LYS A 256 18.95 -56.52 57.28
CA LYS A 256 20.28 -56.71 57.90
C LYS A 256 20.27 -56.36 59.39
N CYS A 257 19.68 -55.26 59.78
CA CYS A 257 19.56 -54.87 61.17
C CYS A 257 18.73 -55.86 61.98
N ARG A 258 17.61 -56.37 61.48
CA ARG A 258 16.80 -57.44 62.15
C ARG A 258 17.59 -58.73 62.30
N LYS A 259 18.30 -59.19 61.26
CA LYS A 259 19.16 -60.37 61.37
C LYS A 259 20.28 -60.19 62.38
N ASN A 260 20.91 -59.06 62.48
CA ASN A 260 21.93 -58.75 63.49
C ASN A 260 21.35 -58.65 64.90
N PHE A 261 20.15 -58.11 65.02
CA PHE A 261 19.40 -58.05 66.29
C PHE A 261 18.98 -59.44 66.79
N PHE A 262 18.49 -60.29 65.92
CA PHE A 262 18.15 -61.68 66.27
C PHE A 262 19.43 -62.51 66.61
N ASN A 263 20.54 -62.36 65.91
CA ASN A 263 21.78 -63.05 66.16
C ASN A 263 22.47 -62.54 67.48
N SER A 264 22.32 -61.27 67.86
CA SER A 264 22.85 -60.78 69.11
C SER A 264 22.05 -61.15 70.36
N ASN A 265 20.77 -61.52 70.19
CA ASN A 265 19.91 -62.00 71.27
C ASN A 265 19.95 -63.52 71.47
N LEU A 266 20.42 -64.27 70.48
CA LEU A 266 20.56 -65.74 70.57
C LEU A 266 21.87 -66.14 71.38
N PHE A 267 22.77 -65.21 71.59
CA PHE A 267 24.00 -65.46 72.42
C PHE A 267 23.89 -65.05 73.90
N LYS A 268 22.67 -64.59 74.33
CA LYS A 268 22.48 -64.23 75.73
C LYS A 268 21.52 -65.12 76.53
N VAL A 269 21.20 -66.33 76.04
CA VAL A 269 20.42 -67.30 76.79
C VAL A 269 21.23 -68.62 76.77
N GLY A 270 22.28 -68.67 77.58
CA GLY A 270 23.04 -69.90 77.70
C GLY A 270 24.22 -69.73 78.60
N THR A 271 23.99 -69.35 79.86
CA THR A 271 24.80 -69.69 81.05
C THR A 271 24.01 -69.24 82.31
N GLU A 272 23.22 -70.09 82.79
CA GLU A 272 23.10 -70.53 84.20
C GLU A 272 22.29 -71.80 84.24
#